data_12fc7e49b85ce8c54c8682cbf4f5ff56
#
_entry.id   12fc7e49b85ce8c54c8682cbf4f5ff56
#
_cell.length_a   1.000
_cell.length_b   1.000
_cell.length_c   1.000
_cell.angle_alpha   90.00
_cell.angle_beta   90.00
_cell.angle_gamma   90.00
#
_symmetry.space_group_name_H-M   'P 1'
#
loop_
_entity.id
_entity.type
_entity.pdbx_description
1 polymer ?
#
loop_
_entity_poly.entity_id
_entity_poly.type
_entity_poly.pdbx_seq_one_letter_code
_entity_poly.pdbx_strand_id
1 'polypeptide(L)'
;MPSPISPLGGWIARWRDRQTEFPHELAVCAIFKNEAPYLAEWLTFHEGIGVDHFYLYNDASEDNFSEVIAPWMARGMITLTDWPVHPQVAAYNDCIRRFRMQARWIAFLDLDEFLFSPTGQQVPDVLTRYRGVSALFVYWVLFGSGGNEVQPDAPVLEAYRRCLDLEGTRADAFDHGKSDDRSNYVTGWSRDGKSIVNPRLVRKQNVHKPKSVWAGPILDENRRPVRQRAVDSPVSYSILRINHYWSKSITELTAKVERGSIANRKRPKRSLERWLARERMLNGSVDETVIPIWRRIAAQADYDQARSK
;
A
#
# COMPACT_ATOMS: atom_id res chain seq x y z
N MET A 1 23.33 12.14 21.95
CA MET A 1 22.04 12.72 21.51
C MET A 1 22.31 13.53 20.26
N PRO A 2 21.74 13.25 19.09
CA PRO A 2 21.87 14.15 17.95
C PRO A 2 20.98 15.37 18.19
N SER A 3 21.56 16.56 18.02
CA SER A 3 20.89 17.85 18.15
C SER A 3 19.63 17.91 17.26
N PRO A 4 18.52 18.50 17.70
CA PRO A 4 17.39 18.75 16.83
C PRO A 4 17.86 19.65 15.68
N ILE A 5 17.58 19.24 14.44
CA ILE A 5 17.83 20.06 13.26
C ILE A 5 17.05 21.37 13.46
N SER A 6 17.76 22.50 13.40
CA SER A 6 17.12 23.81 13.54
C SER A 6 16.00 23.97 12.50
N PRO A 7 14.95 24.77 12.76
CA PRO A 7 13.89 25.05 11.78
C PRO A 7 14.42 25.49 10.40
N LEU A 8 15.53 26.23 10.38
CA LEU A 8 16.25 26.65 9.17
C LEU A 8 16.86 25.48 8.41
N GLY A 9 17.46 24.50 9.09
CA GLY A 9 18.03 23.30 8.46
C GLY A 9 16.96 22.44 7.78
N GLY A 10 15.78 22.33 8.36
CA GLY A 10 14.62 21.64 7.76
C GLY A 10 14.07 22.37 6.52
N TRP A 11 14.13 23.70 6.47
CA TRP A 11 13.71 24.52 5.33
C TRP A 11 14.66 24.37 4.13
N ILE A 12 15.96 24.41 4.39
CA ILE A 12 17.00 24.23 3.37
C ILE A 12 16.95 22.82 2.79
N ALA A 13 16.77 21.80 3.62
CA ALA A 13 16.61 20.42 3.16
C ALA A 13 15.39 20.24 2.23
N ARG A 14 14.25 20.84 2.57
CA ARG A 14 13.04 20.81 1.74
C ARG A 14 13.17 21.59 0.43
N TRP A 15 13.88 22.72 0.46
CA TRP A 15 14.12 23.52 -0.74
C TRP A 15 15.03 22.76 -1.71
N ARG A 16 16.14 22.18 -1.23
CA ARG A 16 17.04 21.35 -2.03
C ARG A 16 16.33 20.13 -2.63
N ASP A 17 15.49 19.46 -1.87
CA ASP A 17 14.73 18.30 -2.34
C ASP A 17 13.81 18.61 -3.52
N ARG A 18 13.24 19.84 -3.57
CA ARG A 18 12.43 20.30 -4.71
C ARG A 18 13.21 20.50 -6.00
N GLN A 19 14.50 20.82 -5.90
CA GLN A 19 15.37 21.11 -7.04
C GLN A 19 16.16 19.89 -7.53
N THR A 20 16.19 18.82 -6.75
CA THR A 20 16.95 17.62 -7.09
C THR A 20 16.18 16.74 -8.06
N GLU A 21 16.83 16.30 -9.12
CA GLU A 21 16.36 15.22 -9.98
C GLU A 21 16.76 13.87 -9.36
N PHE A 22 15.90 12.89 -9.49
CA PHE A 22 16.14 11.52 -9.01
C PHE A 22 15.97 10.54 -10.17
N PRO A 23 16.70 9.40 -10.15
CA PRO A 23 16.51 8.34 -11.14
C PRO A 23 15.05 7.89 -11.26
N HIS A 24 14.32 7.87 -10.13
CA HIS A 24 12.93 7.44 -10.07
C HIS A 24 12.06 8.52 -9.42
N GLU A 25 10.95 8.88 -10.06
CA GLU A 25 9.98 9.82 -9.48
C GLU A 25 9.12 9.13 -8.43
N LEU A 26 8.63 7.91 -8.72
CA LEU A 26 7.84 7.09 -7.80
C LEU A 26 8.28 5.64 -7.84
N ALA A 27 8.89 5.17 -6.75
CA ALA A 27 9.14 3.75 -6.55
C ALA A 27 8.12 3.14 -5.55
N VAL A 28 7.95 1.81 -5.65
CA VAL A 28 7.20 1.04 -4.65
C VAL A 28 8.15 0.08 -3.93
N CYS A 29 8.03 -0.03 -2.61
CA CYS A 29 8.70 -1.03 -1.80
C CYS A 29 7.68 -2.04 -1.25
N ALA A 30 7.88 -3.31 -1.55
CA ALA A 30 7.06 -4.41 -1.05
C ALA A 30 7.90 -5.58 -0.55
N ILE A 31 7.41 -6.28 0.48
CA ILE A 31 7.93 -7.59 0.89
C ILE A 31 6.88 -8.65 0.59
N PHE A 32 7.32 -9.80 0.05
CA PHE A 32 6.40 -10.84 -0.37
C PHE A 32 6.91 -12.24 -0.02
N LYS A 33 5.97 -13.19 0.07
CA LYS A 33 6.23 -14.61 0.21
C LYS A 33 5.14 -15.42 -0.49
N ASN A 34 5.53 -16.20 -1.53
CA ASN A 34 4.62 -17.05 -2.29
C ASN A 34 3.43 -16.28 -2.87
N GLU A 35 3.71 -15.18 -3.58
CA GLU A 35 2.69 -14.31 -4.19
C GLU A 35 2.77 -14.31 -5.73
N ALA A 36 3.42 -15.31 -6.34
CA ALA A 36 3.56 -15.44 -7.80
C ALA A 36 2.23 -15.26 -8.57
N PRO A 37 1.08 -15.80 -8.12
CA PRO A 37 -0.19 -15.64 -8.82
C PRO A 37 -0.66 -14.19 -8.97
N TYR A 38 -0.18 -13.28 -8.12
CA TYR A 38 -0.64 -11.89 -8.05
C TYR A 38 0.37 -10.88 -8.57
N LEU A 39 1.66 -11.25 -8.62
CA LEU A 39 2.75 -10.34 -8.95
C LEU A 39 2.59 -9.70 -10.33
N ALA A 40 2.17 -10.44 -11.35
CA ALA A 40 2.05 -9.90 -12.71
C ALA A 40 0.98 -8.79 -12.77
N GLU A 41 -0.21 -9.04 -12.24
CA GLU A 41 -1.28 -8.04 -12.17
C GLU A 41 -0.86 -6.83 -11.35
N TRP A 42 -0.27 -7.05 -10.18
CA TRP A 42 0.15 -6.00 -9.26
C TRP A 42 1.24 -5.10 -9.86
N LEU A 43 2.25 -5.68 -10.52
CA LEU A 43 3.31 -4.94 -11.19
C LEU A 43 2.77 -4.16 -12.39
N THR A 44 1.98 -4.80 -13.26
CA THR A 44 1.34 -4.17 -14.41
C THR A 44 0.49 -2.97 -14.00
N PHE A 45 -0.32 -3.15 -12.95
CA PHE A 45 -1.18 -2.08 -12.45
C PHE A 45 -0.38 -0.88 -11.95
N HIS A 46 0.62 -1.13 -11.10
CA HIS A 46 1.41 -0.04 -10.52
C HIS A 46 2.30 0.67 -11.53
N GLU A 47 2.87 -0.06 -12.51
CA GLU A 47 3.55 0.54 -13.65
C GLU A 47 2.58 1.46 -14.43
N GLY A 48 1.37 0.99 -14.70
CA GLY A 48 0.34 1.73 -15.44
C GLY A 48 -0.17 3.00 -14.76
N ILE A 49 0.00 3.14 -13.44
CA ILE A 49 -0.32 4.35 -12.68
C ILE A 49 0.89 5.27 -12.46
N GLY A 50 2.05 4.94 -13.06
CA GLY A 50 3.26 5.77 -13.06
C GLY A 50 4.33 5.39 -12.04
N VAL A 51 4.31 4.18 -11.50
CA VAL A 51 5.47 3.64 -10.78
C VAL A 51 6.56 3.28 -11.79
N ASP A 52 7.74 3.79 -11.59
CA ASP A 52 8.89 3.62 -12.48
C ASP A 52 9.97 2.71 -11.89
N HIS A 53 9.86 2.27 -10.63
CA HIS A 53 10.75 1.28 -10.04
C HIS A 53 10.12 0.53 -8.86
N PHE A 54 10.55 -0.75 -8.67
CA PHE A 54 10.10 -1.62 -7.59
C PHE A 54 11.28 -2.14 -6.77
N TYR A 55 11.28 -1.87 -5.47
CA TYR A 55 12.18 -2.47 -4.50
C TYR A 55 11.48 -3.66 -3.84
N LEU A 56 11.72 -4.86 -4.36
CA LEU A 56 11.05 -6.08 -3.91
C LEU A 56 11.94 -6.85 -2.94
N TYR A 57 11.36 -7.25 -1.82
CA TYR A 57 12.00 -8.03 -0.75
C TYR A 57 11.37 -9.42 -0.71
N ASN A 58 12.14 -10.44 -1.08
CA ASN A 58 11.68 -11.84 -1.12
C ASN A 58 11.89 -12.52 0.23
N ASP A 59 10.81 -12.81 0.97
CA ASP A 59 10.84 -13.54 2.26
C ASP A 59 10.88 -15.06 2.02
N ALA A 60 11.90 -15.55 1.34
CA ALA A 60 12.10 -16.96 1.03
C ALA A 60 10.87 -17.61 0.36
N SER A 61 10.44 -17.06 -0.78
CA SER A 61 9.40 -17.67 -1.60
C SER A 61 9.90 -18.96 -2.26
N GLU A 62 8.99 -19.93 -2.37
CA GLU A 62 9.24 -21.26 -2.95
C GLU A 62 8.45 -21.47 -4.25
N ASP A 63 7.63 -20.49 -4.63
CA ASP A 63 6.86 -20.49 -5.87
C ASP A 63 7.69 -19.97 -7.06
N ASN A 64 7.09 -19.93 -8.25
CA ASN A 64 7.75 -19.51 -9.48
C ASN A 64 7.80 -17.98 -9.68
N PHE A 65 7.83 -17.19 -8.60
CA PHE A 65 7.83 -15.72 -8.66
C PHE A 65 8.94 -15.16 -9.58
N SER A 66 10.10 -15.81 -9.64
CA SER A 66 11.24 -15.35 -10.43
C SER A 66 10.94 -15.31 -11.92
N GLU A 67 10.19 -16.28 -12.43
CA GLU A 67 9.73 -16.33 -13.82
C GLU A 67 8.71 -15.21 -14.08
N VAL A 68 7.81 -14.99 -13.13
CA VAL A 68 6.79 -13.96 -13.23
C VAL A 68 7.38 -12.56 -13.31
N ILE A 69 8.39 -12.24 -12.51
CA ILE A 69 9.00 -10.89 -12.48
C ILE A 69 10.06 -10.68 -13.56
N ALA A 70 10.48 -11.72 -14.27
CA ALA A 70 11.57 -11.67 -15.25
C ALA A 70 11.41 -10.55 -16.31
N PRO A 71 10.21 -10.26 -16.86
CA PRO A 71 10.03 -9.17 -17.82
C PRO A 71 10.39 -7.78 -17.24
N TRP A 72 10.05 -7.52 -15.99
CA TRP A 72 10.39 -6.26 -15.31
C TRP A 72 11.86 -6.21 -14.89
N MET A 73 12.44 -7.35 -14.51
CA MET A 73 13.87 -7.47 -14.24
C MET A 73 14.70 -7.16 -15.50
N ALA A 74 14.32 -7.70 -16.65
CA ALA A 74 14.99 -7.45 -17.92
C ALA A 74 14.95 -5.97 -18.34
N ARG A 75 13.91 -5.23 -17.97
CA ARG A 75 13.77 -3.77 -18.20
C ARG A 75 14.46 -2.91 -17.12
N GLY A 76 15.07 -3.53 -16.11
CA GLY A 76 15.72 -2.81 -15.01
C GLY A 76 14.73 -2.12 -14.03
N MET A 77 13.45 -2.48 -14.08
CA MET A 77 12.42 -1.88 -13.24
C MET A 77 12.34 -2.47 -11.84
N ILE A 78 13.02 -3.58 -11.55
CA ILE A 78 13.01 -4.22 -10.23
C ILE A 78 14.42 -4.30 -9.66
N THR A 79 14.55 -3.90 -8.40
CA THR A 79 15.66 -4.29 -7.53
C THR A 79 15.15 -5.34 -6.55
N LEU A 80 15.54 -6.60 -6.79
CA LEU A 80 15.19 -7.72 -5.92
C LEU A 80 16.21 -7.87 -4.80
N THR A 81 15.74 -8.09 -3.58
CA THR A 81 16.58 -8.33 -2.40
C THR A 81 16.05 -9.57 -1.67
N ASP A 82 16.89 -10.59 -1.47
CA ASP A 82 16.55 -11.71 -0.61
C ASP A 82 16.51 -11.26 0.84
N TRP A 83 15.40 -11.59 1.51
CA TRP A 83 15.10 -11.09 2.84
C TRP A 83 14.50 -12.17 3.75
N PRO A 84 15.14 -13.33 3.89
CA PRO A 84 14.55 -14.48 4.56
C PRO A 84 14.33 -14.22 6.04
N VAL A 85 13.11 -14.50 6.52
CA VAL A 85 12.74 -14.56 7.95
C VAL A 85 12.89 -13.22 8.71
N HIS A 86 13.00 -12.09 8.03
CA HIS A 86 13.11 -10.78 8.67
C HIS A 86 11.76 -10.03 8.71
N PRO A 87 11.52 -9.20 9.76
CA PRO A 87 10.29 -8.42 9.84
C PRO A 87 10.12 -7.44 8.69
N GLN A 88 8.88 -7.24 8.24
CA GLN A 88 8.50 -6.25 7.21
C GLN A 88 9.05 -4.84 7.50
N VAL A 89 8.96 -4.39 8.76
CA VAL A 89 9.48 -3.06 9.16
C VAL A 89 10.99 -2.95 8.94
N ALA A 90 11.74 -4.05 9.06
CA ALA A 90 13.17 -4.06 8.79
C ALA A 90 13.46 -3.89 7.30
N ALA A 91 12.69 -4.56 6.40
CA ALA A 91 12.79 -4.40 4.96
C ALA A 91 12.50 -2.94 4.54
N TYR A 92 11.45 -2.33 5.07
CA TYR A 92 11.10 -0.94 4.77
C TYR A 92 12.19 0.05 5.19
N ASN A 93 12.81 -0.16 6.35
CA ASN A 93 13.90 0.70 6.80
C ASN A 93 15.22 0.44 6.07
N ASP A 94 15.46 -0.78 5.61
CA ASP A 94 16.56 -1.10 4.71
C ASP A 94 16.39 -0.40 3.35
N CYS A 95 15.19 -0.45 2.78
CA CYS A 95 14.83 0.25 1.54
C CYS A 95 15.12 1.76 1.65
N ILE A 96 14.63 2.43 2.71
CA ILE A 96 14.93 3.85 2.94
C ILE A 96 16.45 4.08 3.01
N ARG A 97 17.17 3.26 3.76
CA ARG A 97 18.61 3.43 3.95
C ARG A 97 19.40 3.31 2.65
N ARG A 98 19.07 2.31 1.82
CA ARG A 98 19.79 2.00 0.56
C ARG A 98 19.39 2.94 -0.57
N PHE A 99 18.11 3.25 -0.71
CA PHE A 99 17.57 3.86 -1.92
C PHE A 99 17.03 5.28 -1.74
N ARG A 100 17.29 5.92 -0.57
CA ARG A 100 16.83 7.27 -0.27
C ARG A 100 17.22 8.35 -1.29
N MET A 101 18.29 8.12 -2.06
CA MET A 101 18.78 9.04 -3.08
C MET A 101 18.45 8.57 -4.51
N GLN A 102 17.76 7.44 -4.65
CA GLN A 102 17.41 6.86 -5.95
C GLN A 102 15.97 7.24 -6.37
N ALA A 103 15.07 7.46 -5.42
CA ALA A 103 13.68 7.78 -5.71
C ALA A 103 13.24 9.07 -5.00
N ARG A 104 12.41 9.87 -5.70
CA ARG A 104 11.79 11.04 -5.08
C ARG A 104 10.77 10.62 -4.04
N TRP A 105 9.93 9.65 -4.39
CA TRP A 105 8.91 9.07 -3.53
C TRP A 105 9.06 7.55 -3.47
N ILE A 106 8.81 6.98 -2.30
CA ILE A 106 8.68 5.52 -2.13
C ILE A 106 7.33 5.25 -1.47
N ALA A 107 6.44 4.54 -2.16
CA ALA A 107 5.23 3.99 -1.58
C ALA A 107 5.55 2.64 -0.93
N PHE A 108 5.07 2.41 0.28
CA PHE A 108 5.19 1.13 0.97
C PHE A 108 3.86 0.41 0.89
N LEU A 109 3.81 -0.68 0.12
CA LEU A 109 2.58 -1.42 -0.17
C LEU A 109 2.76 -2.92 0.11
N ASP A 110 1.65 -3.58 0.42
CA ASP A 110 1.56 -5.04 0.43
C ASP A 110 1.04 -5.53 -0.94
N LEU A 111 1.23 -6.82 -1.29
CA LEU A 111 0.85 -7.36 -2.60
C LEU A 111 -0.67 -7.50 -2.80
N ASP A 112 -1.45 -7.28 -1.75
CA ASP A 112 -2.91 -7.21 -1.77
C ASP A 112 -3.45 -5.77 -1.75
N GLU A 113 -2.57 -4.78 -2.00
CA GLU A 113 -2.90 -3.35 -1.99
C GLU A 113 -2.63 -2.72 -3.35
N PHE A 114 -3.59 -1.98 -3.87
CA PHE A 114 -3.54 -1.30 -5.16
C PHE A 114 -3.77 0.20 -4.99
N LEU A 115 -2.69 0.96 -5.16
CA LEU A 115 -2.68 2.44 -5.06
C LEU A 115 -3.12 3.06 -6.38
N PHE A 116 -4.02 4.04 -6.36
CA PHE A 116 -4.38 4.80 -7.57
C PHE A 116 -5.06 6.12 -7.25
N SER A 117 -5.21 6.95 -8.28
CA SER A 117 -6.11 8.10 -8.26
C SER A 117 -7.47 7.71 -8.84
N PRO A 118 -8.59 7.87 -8.11
CA PRO A 118 -9.93 7.59 -8.63
C PRO A 118 -10.29 8.40 -9.88
N THR A 119 -9.61 9.52 -10.11
CA THR A 119 -9.78 10.34 -11.31
C THR A 119 -9.00 9.83 -12.52
N GLY A 120 -8.22 8.75 -12.36
CA GLY A 120 -7.37 8.19 -13.42
C GLY A 120 -6.10 8.99 -13.72
N GLN A 121 -5.75 9.98 -12.89
CA GLN A 121 -4.48 10.71 -12.99
C GLN A 121 -3.31 9.79 -12.64
N GLN A 122 -2.15 10.03 -13.27
CA GLN A 122 -0.91 9.38 -12.86
C GLN A 122 -0.54 9.79 -11.43
N VAL A 123 -0.13 8.84 -10.60
CA VAL A 123 0.18 9.12 -9.19
C VAL A 123 1.35 10.10 -9.04
N PRO A 124 2.44 10.03 -9.83
CA PRO A 124 3.49 11.05 -9.79
C PRO A 124 2.98 12.48 -10.01
N ASP A 125 2.04 12.68 -10.93
CA ASP A 125 1.46 14.01 -11.20
C ASP A 125 0.69 14.54 -9.99
N VAL A 126 -0.08 13.66 -9.32
CA VAL A 126 -0.76 14.01 -8.07
C VAL A 126 0.25 14.41 -7.00
N LEU A 127 1.36 13.66 -6.87
CA LEU A 127 2.39 13.89 -5.85
C LEU A 127 3.13 15.22 -6.01
N THR A 128 3.11 15.83 -7.19
CA THR A 128 3.71 17.16 -7.39
C THR A 128 3.16 18.20 -6.43
N ARG A 129 1.89 18.06 -6.04
CA ARG A 129 1.20 18.97 -5.10
C ARG A 129 1.72 18.85 -3.66
N TYR A 130 2.40 17.75 -3.34
CA TYR A 130 2.85 17.41 -1.97
C TYR A 130 4.37 17.53 -1.80
N ARG A 131 5.09 18.13 -2.74
CA ARG A 131 6.53 18.33 -2.61
C ARG A 131 6.88 19.08 -1.32
N GLY A 132 7.86 18.59 -0.59
CA GLY A 132 8.32 19.15 0.68
C GLY A 132 7.61 18.61 1.93
N VAL A 133 6.67 17.65 1.82
CA VAL A 133 6.17 16.87 2.96
C VAL A 133 7.05 15.64 3.18
N SER A 134 7.07 15.10 4.39
CA SER A 134 7.82 13.88 4.68
C SER A 134 7.07 12.62 4.23
N ALA A 135 5.75 12.64 4.29
CA ALA A 135 4.92 11.55 3.79
C ALA A 135 3.51 12.03 3.47
N LEU A 136 2.91 11.39 2.47
CA LEU A 136 1.48 11.41 2.18
C LEU A 136 0.89 10.10 2.64
N PHE A 137 -0.10 10.16 3.52
CA PHE A 137 -0.82 9.00 4.02
C PHE A 137 -2.07 8.79 3.16
N VAL A 138 -2.20 7.59 2.60
CA VAL A 138 -3.32 7.21 1.72
C VAL A 138 -4.15 6.15 2.44
N TYR A 139 -5.44 6.41 2.59
CA TYR A 139 -6.36 5.52 3.30
C TYR A 139 -6.76 4.31 2.45
N TRP A 140 -7.11 3.21 3.13
CA TRP A 140 -7.64 2.01 2.52
C TRP A 140 -9.14 2.08 2.27
N VAL A 141 -9.55 1.47 1.17
CA VAL A 141 -10.87 0.86 1.02
C VAL A 141 -10.67 -0.65 1.11
N LEU A 142 -11.30 -1.25 2.10
CA LEU A 142 -11.12 -2.68 2.40
C LEU A 142 -12.12 -3.51 1.61
N PHE A 143 -11.61 -4.48 0.85
CA PHE A 143 -12.41 -5.41 0.05
C PHE A 143 -12.47 -6.78 0.71
N GLY A 144 -13.65 -7.41 0.65
CA GLY A 144 -13.92 -8.76 1.08
C GLY A 144 -13.85 -9.78 -0.06
N SER A 145 -14.24 -11.02 0.24
CA SER A 145 -14.25 -12.10 -0.74
C SER A 145 -15.34 -11.96 -1.80
N GLY A 146 -16.37 -11.15 -1.54
CA GLY A 146 -17.56 -11.09 -2.39
C GLY A 146 -18.36 -12.39 -2.42
N GLY A 147 -18.09 -13.32 -1.49
CA GLY A 147 -18.68 -14.67 -1.45
C GLY A 147 -17.89 -15.72 -2.23
N ASN A 148 -16.71 -15.38 -2.78
CA ASN A 148 -15.86 -16.34 -3.48
C ASN A 148 -15.20 -17.30 -2.47
N GLU A 149 -15.55 -18.58 -2.55
CA GLU A 149 -14.97 -19.64 -1.71
C GLU A 149 -13.53 -19.97 -2.14
N VAL A 150 -13.27 -19.98 -3.44
CA VAL A 150 -11.96 -20.24 -4.04
C VAL A 150 -11.54 -19.05 -4.91
N GLN A 151 -10.26 -18.97 -5.23
CA GLN A 151 -9.74 -17.95 -6.13
C GLN A 151 -10.44 -18.01 -7.51
N PRO A 152 -11.09 -16.93 -7.95
CA PRO A 152 -11.64 -16.85 -9.30
C PRO A 152 -10.56 -16.87 -10.37
N ASP A 153 -10.89 -17.42 -11.54
CA ASP A 153 -10.04 -17.32 -12.74
C ASP A 153 -10.24 -15.95 -13.42
N ALA A 154 -9.84 -14.90 -12.70
CA ALA A 154 -9.96 -13.52 -13.15
C ALA A 154 -8.99 -12.63 -12.35
N PRO A 155 -8.58 -11.47 -12.87
CA PRO A 155 -7.80 -10.49 -12.13
C PRO A 155 -8.44 -10.12 -10.78
N VAL A 156 -7.63 -9.89 -9.77
CA VAL A 156 -8.10 -9.48 -8.41
C VAL A 156 -8.99 -8.25 -8.49
N LEU A 157 -8.60 -7.28 -9.32
CA LEU A 157 -9.30 -6.01 -9.49
C LEU A 157 -10.71 -6.17 -10.11
N GLU A 158 -10.94 -7.25 -10.84
CA GLU A 158 -12.26 -7.56 -11.43
C GLU A 158 -13.06 -8.59 -10.64
N ALA A 159 -12.38 -9.50 -9.95
CA ALA A 159 -13.00 -10.60 -9.21
C ALA A 159 -13.63 -10.13 -7.88
N TYR A 160 -12.96 -9.23 -7.17
CA TYR A 160 -13.36 -8.82 -5.83
C TYR A 160 -13.91 -7.38 -5.86
N ARG A 161 -15.23 -7.22 -5.93
CA ARG A 161 -15.90 -5.92 -6.06
C ARG A 161 -16.63 -5.47 -4.80
N ARG A 162 -16.77 -6.36 -3.82
CA ARG A 162 -17.45 -6.03 -2.59
C ARG A 162 -16.45 -5.47 -1.57
N CYS A 163 -16.84 -4.37 -0.95
CA CYS A 163 -16.02 -3.67 0.04
C CYS A 163 -16.83 -3.32 1.30
N LEU A 164 -16.11 -2.84 2.31
CA LEU A 164 -16.71 -2.25 3.49
C LEU A 164 -17.61 -1.09 3.08
N ASP A 165 -18.82 -1.04 3.65
CA ASP A 165 -19.73 0.09 3.45
C ASP A 165 -19.14 1.36 4.08
N LEU A 166 -18.71 2.28 3.22
CA LEU A 166 -18.06 3.52 3.61
C LEU A 166 -19.06 4.58 4.08
N GLU A 167 -20.32 4.52 3.64
CA GLU A 167 -21.37 5.46 4.01
C GLU A 167 -22.00 5.09 5.35
N GLY A 168 -22.34 3.83 5.54
CA GLY A 168 -22.87 3.32 6.81
C GLY A 168 -21.88 3.42 7.97
N THR A 169 -20.58 3.30 7.70
CA THR A 169 -19.53 3.45 8.72
C THR A 169 -19.20 4.90 9.06
N ARG A 170 -19.65 5.89 8.28
CA ARG A 170 -19.43 7.32 8.58
C ARG A 170 -20.32 7.85 9.69
N ALA A 171 -21.55 7.34 9.82
CA ALA A 171 -22.56 7.93 10.71
C ALA A 171 -22.43 7.50 12.17
N ASP A 172 -22.15 6.22 12.44
CA ASP A 172 -22.38 5.64 13.78
C ASP A 172 -21.12 5.13 14.49
N ALA A 173 -19.96 5.29 13.89
CA ALA A 173 -18.72 4.68 14.35
C ALA A 173 -17.94 5.47 15.43
N PHE A 174 -18.52 6.52 16.01
CA PHE A 174 -17.84 7.44 16.93
C PHE A 174 -18.26 7.28 18.39
N ASP A 175 -18.70 6.11 18.82
CA ASP A 175 -18.80 5.88 20.25
C ASP A 175 -17.41 5.53 20.81
N HIS A 176 -16.82 6.50 21.52
CA HIS A 176 -15.56 6.35 22.27
C HIS A 176 -15.72 5.51 23.56
N GLY A 177 -16.84 4.81 23.71
CA GLY A 177 -17.07 3.90 24.81
C GLY A 177 -16.09 2.75 24.79
N LYS A 178 -15.57 2.39 25.94
CA LYS A 178 -14.75 1.20 26.21
C LYS A 178 -15.56 -0.10 26.04
N SER A 179 -16.34 -0.22 24.98
CA SER A 179 -17.10 -1.44 24.70
C SER A 179 -16.19 -2.44 24.02
N ASP A 180 -16.21 -3.65 24.52
CA ASP A 180 -15.58 -4.85 23.92
C ASP A 180 -16.26 -5.24 22.60
N ASP A 181 -17.01 -4.31 22.02
CA ASP A 181 -17.85 -4.50 20.85
C ASP A 181 -17.02 -4.59 19.57
N ARG A 182 -17.27 -5.67 18.86
CA ARG A 182 -16.55 -6.13 17.67
C ARG A 182 -16.67 -5.16 16.47
N SER A 183 -17.71 -4.30 16.44
CA SER A 183 -17.93 -3.28 15.40
C SER A 183 -16.85 -2.18 15.40
N ASN A 184 -16.40 -1.74 16.56
CA ASN A 184 -15.38 -0.69 16.71
C ASN A 184 -13.99 -1.07 16.12
N TYR A 185 -13.74 -2.35 15.87
CA TYR A 185 -12.46 -2.79 15.34
C TYR A 185 -12.38 -2.65 13.80
N VAL A 186 -13.50 -2.79 13.11
CA VAL A 186 -13.55 -2.63 11.64
C VAL A 186 -13.50 -1.15 11.29
N THR A 187 -14.14 -0.29 12.07
CA THR A 187 -14.07 1.17 11.90
C THR A 187 -12.66 1.72 12.17
N GLY A 188 -11.90 1.12 13.09
CA GLY A 188 -10.48 1.43 13.27
C GLY A 188 -9.63 1.07 12.04
N TRP A 189 -9.98 0.01 11.32
CA TRP A 189 -9.30 -0.42 10.11
C TRP A 189 -9.61 0.47 8.90
N SER A 190 -10.84 0.93 8.73
CA SER A 190 -11.19 1.85 7.64
C SER A 190 -10.43 3.19 7.70
N ARG A 191 -9.80 3.47 8.83
CA ARG A 191 -8.96 4.66 9.05
C ARG A 191 -7.47 4.38 8.98
N ASP A 192 -7.10 3.16 8.61
CA ASP A 192 -5.71 2.81 8.36
C ASP A 192 -5.39 2.93 6.87
N GLY A 193 -4.14 2.74 6.52
CA GLY A 193 -3.67 2.94 5.15
C GLY A 193 -2.17 2.74 5.06
N LYS A 194 -1.59 3.27 4.00
CA LYS A 194 -0.15 3.24 3.75
C LYS A 194 0.40 4.62 3.45
N SER A 195 1.72 4.73 3.49
CA SER A 195 2.40 6.01 3.22
C SER A 195 3.21 5.96 1.95
N ILE A 196 3.09 7.04 1.17
CA ILE A 196 4.04 7.42 0.14
C ILE A 196 5.00 8.41 0.80
N VAL A 197 6.27 8.07 0.91
CA VAL A 197 7.23 8.86 1.69
C VAL A 197 8.26 9.54 0.80
N ASN A 198 8.71 10.71 1.24
CA ASN A 198 9.99 11.27 0.81
C ASN A 198 11.10 10.61 1.64
N PRO A 199 11.87 9.66 1.08
CA PRO A 199 12.78 8.85 1.87
C PRO A 199 13.94 9.65 2.48
N ARG A 200 14.22 10.86 2.02
CA ARG A 200 15.24 11.77 2.59
C ARG A 200 14.76 12.45 3.86
N LEU A 201 13.45 12.62 4.01
CA LEU A 201 12.83 13.28 5.15
C LEU A 201 12.36 12.30 6.23
N VAL A 202 12.26 11.01 5.92
CA VAL A 202 11.86 9.97 6.87
C VAL A 202 13.08 9.37 7.55
N ARG A 203 13.03 9.30 8.89
CA ARG A 203 14.06 8.67 9.71
C ARG A 203 13.80 7.19 9.93
N LYS A 204 12.54 6.85 10.22
CA LYS A 204 12.13 5.47 10.51
C LYS A 204 10.71 5.23 10.03
N GLN A 205 10.53 4.23 9.18
CA GLN A 205 9.24 3.75 8.69
C GLN A 205 8.69 2.64 9.59
N ASN A 206 7.38 2.60 9.75
CA ASN A 206 6.62 1.48 10.30
C ASN A 206 5.75 0.87 9.18
N VAL A 207 4.92 -0.14 9.46
CA VAL A 207 4.09 -0.83 8.46
C VAL A 207 3.18 0.13 7.70
N HIS A 208 2.53 1.07 8.40
CA HIS A 208 1.53 1.96 7.82
C HIS A 208 2.06 3.38 7.56
N LYS A 209 2.78 3.95 8.51
CA LYS A 209 3.24 5.34 8.44
C LYS A 209 4.59 5.53 9.10
N PRO A 210 5.32 6.61 8.77
CA PRO A 210 6.57 6.92 9.44
C PRO A 210 6.42 6.96 10.96
N LYS A 211 7.31 6.25 11.65
CA LYS A 211 7.43 6.32 13.12
C LYS A 211 8.14 7.60 13.54
N SER A 212 9.07 8.07 12.73
CA SER A 212 9.78 9.33 12.95
C SER A 212 10.29 9.92 11.64
N VAL A 213 10.34 11.25 11.58
CA VAL A 213 10.82 12.02 10.45
C VAL A 213 11.96 12.93 10.87
N TRP A 214 12.83 13.31 9.91
CA TRP A 214 13.85 14.33 10.12
C TRP A 214 13.26 15.73 10.00
N ALA A 215 12.36 15.93 9.04
CA ALA A 215 11.72 17.21 8.77
C ALA A 215 10.42 17.01 7.99
N GLY A 216 9.51 17.98 8.11
CA GLY A 216 8.27 18.03 7.35
C GLY A 216 7.11 17.25 8.00
N PRO A 217 5.88 17.57 7.60
CA PRO A 217 4.68 16.93 8.12
C PRO A 217 4.41 15.59 7.43
N ILE A 218 3.59 14.75 8.08
CA ILE A 218 2.86 13.65 7.47
C ILE A 218 1.44 14.17 7.24
N LEU A 219 0.99 14.18 6.00
CA LEU A 219 -0.31 14.72 5.60
C LEU A 219 -1.17 13.65 4.93
N ASP A 220 -2.50 13.84 4.96
CA ASP A 220 -3.44 13.14 4.08
C ASP A 220 -3.59 13.87 2.73
N GLU A 221 -4.42 13.33 1.83
CA GLU A 221 -4.67 13.91 0.51
C GLU A 221 -5.26 15.34 0.55
N ASN A 222 -5.93 15.72 1.63
CA ASN A 222 -6.48 17.06 1.86
C ASN A 222 -5.49 17.98 2.60
N ARG A 223 -4.21 17.57 2.70
CA ARG A 223 -3.14 18.30 3.39
C ARG A 223 -3.37 18.46 4.90
N ARG A 224 -4.17 17.61 5.52
CA ARG A 224 -4.40 17.60 6.96
C ARG A 224 -3.32 16.77 7.64
N PRO A 225 -2.80 17.22 8.81
CA PRO A 225 -1.80 16.45 9.55
C PRO A 225 -2.36 15.10 10.03
N VAL A 226 -1.69 14.01 9.67
CA VAL A 226 -2.04 12.66 10.15
C VAL A 226 -1.29 12.39 11.46
N ARG A 227 -2.03 12.43 12.57
CA ARG A 227 -1.51 12.08 13.90
C ARG A 227 -1.60 10.57 14.15
N GLN A 228 -0.85 10.06 15.14
CA GLN A 228 -0.81 8.62 15.44
C GLN A 228 -2.18 8.03 15.85
N ARG A 229 -3.10 8.88 16.32
CA ARG A 229 -4.46 8.49 16.75
C ARG A 229 -5.48 9.51 16.23
N ALA A 230 -5.43 9.83 14.95
CA ALA A 230 -6.41 10.74 14.36
C ALA A 230 -7.76 10.05 14.18
N VAL A 231 -8.46 9.87 15.29
CA VAL A 231 -9.86 9.38 15.32
C VAL A 231 -10.80 10.44 14.74
N ASP A 232 -10.36 11.71 14.70
CA ASP A 232 -11.23 12.86 14.45
C ASP A 232 -11.10 13.47 13.04
N SER A 233 -10.21 12.95 12.18
CA SER A 233 -10.09 13.46 10.81
C SER A 233 -10.99 12.67 9.86
N PRO A 234 -11.85 13.34 9.06
CA PRO A 234 -12.63 12.66 8.05
C PRO A 234 -11.70 11.98 7.05
N VAL A 235 -11.93 10.69 6.82
CA VAL A 235 -11.23 9.91 5.80
C VAL A 235 -11.66 10.38 4.42
N SER A 236 -10.73 10.45 3.47
CA SER A 236 -10.99 10.86 2.09
C SER A 236 -10.29 9.91 1.13
N TYR A 237 -10.95 9.62 0.00
CA TYR A 237 -10.52 8.70 -1.04
C TYR A 237 -10.66 9.31 -2.44
N SER A 238 -10.74 10.64 -2.54
CA SER A 238 -11.12 11.32 -3.78
C SER A 238 -9.95 11.68 -4.69
N ILE A 239 -8.76 11.83 -4.13
CA ILE A 239 -7.54 12.19 -4.86
C ILE A 239 -6.64 10.97 -5.04
N LEU A 240 -6.37 10.28 -3.93
CA LEU A 240 -5.63 9.01 -3.90
C LEU A 240 -6.33 8.04 -2.98
N ARG A 241 -6.32 6.77 -3.34
CA ARG A 241 -6.80 5.70 -2.49
C ARG A 241 -6.02 4.41 -2.70
N ILE A 242 -6.13 3.50 -1.75
CA ILE A 242 -5.60 2.15 -1.84
C ILE A 242 -6.78 1.20 -1.70
N ASN A 243 -7.04 0.39 -2.72
CA ASN A 243 -7.89 -0.77 -2.58
C ASN A 243 -7.08 -1.87 -1.91
N HIS A 244 -7.54 -2.36 -0.76
CA HIS A 244 -6.89 -3.43 -0.02
C HIS A 244 -7.76 -4.69 -0.08
N TYR A 245 -7.35 -5.64 -0.91
CA TYR A 245 -8.03 -6.93 -1.13
C TYR A 245 -7.62 -7.92 -0.03
N TRP A 246 -8.01 -7.57 1.18
CA TRP A 246 -7.50 -8.20 2.38
C TRP A 246 -7.85 -9.68 2.51
N SER A 247 -9.07 -10.06 2.17
CA SER A 247 -9.54 -11.46 2.24
C SER A 247 -9.13 -12.25 1.02
N LYS A 248 -9.31 -11.67 -0.17
CA LYS A 248 -9.43 -12.39 -1.43
C LYS A 248 -10.50 -13.49 -1.28
N SER A 249 -10.27 -14.74 -1.69
CA SER A 249 -11.21 -15.84 -1.44
C SER A 249 -11.17 -16.33 0.02
N ILE A 250 -12.19 -17.09 0.42
CA ILE A 250 -12.26 -17.69 1.77
C ILE A 250 -11.12 -18.69 1.98
N THR A 251 -10.76 -19.47 0.96
CA THR A 251 -9.63 -20.40 1.02
C THR A 251 -8.31 -19.66 1.23
N GLU A 252 -8.08 -18.56 0.53
CA GLU A 252 -6.87 -17.73 0.70
C GLU A 252 -6.82 -17.05 2.06
N LEU A 253 -7.96 -16.54 2.55
CA LEU A 253 -8.07 -16.00 3.89
C LEU A 253 -7.70 -17.06 4.94
N THR A 254 -8.20 -18.28 4.79
CA THR A 254 -7.90 -19.39 5.69
C THR A 254 -6.40 -19.68 5.71
N ALA A 255 -5.79 -19.82 4.54
CA ALA A 255 -4.33 -20.04 4.43
C ALA A 255 -3.50 -18.88 5.02
N LYS A 256 -3.96 -17.61 4.81
CA LYS A 256 -3.33 -16.42 5.39
C LYS A 256 -3.39 -16.44 6.93
N VAL A 257 -4.52 -16.88 7.51
CA VAL A 257 -4.68 -17.01 8.97
C VAL A 257 -3.81 -18.13 9.54
N GLU A 258 -3.73 -19.27 8.87
CA GLU A 258 -2.91 -20.42 9.27
C GLU A 258 -1.41 -20.10 9.19
N ARG A 259 -0.97 -19.40 8.15
CA ARG A 259 0.41 -18.91 8.00
C ARG A 259 0.79 -17.94 9.13
N GLY A 260 -0.15 -17.09 9.55
CA GLY A 260 0.09 -16.05 10.56
C GLY A 260 0.68 -14.77 9.97
N SER A 261 1.06 -13.83 10.85
CA SER A 261 1.50 -12.49 10.45
C SER A 261 2.98 -12.45 10.07
N ILE A 262 3.29 -12.02 8.86
CA ILE A 262 4.66 -11.71 8.41
C ILE A 262 5.21 -10.48 9.16
N ALA A 263 4.35 -9.50 9.43
CA ALA A 263 4.75 -8.27 10.12
C ALA A 263 5.13 -8.49 11.59
N ASN A 264 4.55 -9.50 12.25
CA ASN A 264 4.86 -9.83 13.65
C ASN A 264 4.63 -11.32 13.94
N ARG A 265 5.65 -12.12 13.68
CA ARG A 265 5.64 -13.60 13.89
C ARG A 265 5.45 -14.03 15.35
N LYS A 266 5.70 -13.13 16.32
CA LYS A 266 5.50 -13.40 17.76
C LYS A 266 4.05 -13.19 18.21
N ARG A 267 3.19 -12.64 17.34
CA ARG A 267 1.79 -12.39 17.67
C ARG A 267 1.01 -13.70 17.67
N PRO A 268 0.23 -14.00 18.73
CA PRO A 268 -0.62 -15.19 18.72
C PRO A 268 -1.55 -15.20 17.52
N LYS A 269 -1.73 -16.35 16.90
CA LYS A 269 -2.68 -16.54 15.82
C LYS A 269 -4.09 -16.24 16.35
N ARG A 270 -4.85 -15.42 15.64
CA ARG A 270 -6.26 -15.21 15.95
C ARG A 270 -7.07 -16.35 15.38
N SER A 271 -8.22 -16.67 15.99
CA SER A 271 -9.09 -17.73 15.48
C SER A 271 -9.62 -17.39 14.06
N LEU A 272 -9.76 -18.40 13.23
CA LEU A 272 -10.35 -18.30 11.90
C LEU A 272 -11.77 -17.73 11.97
N GLU A 273 -12.57 -18.15 12.95
CA GLU A 273 -13.93 -17.64 13.17
C GLU A 273 -13.97 -16.11 13.31
N ARG A 274 -13.03 -15.54 14.06
CA ARG A 274 -12.92 -14.09 14.22
C ARG A 274 -12.56 -13.38 12.90
N TRP A 275 -11.77 -14.04 12.06
CA TRP A 275 -11.42 -13.50 10.75
C TRP A 275 -12.59 -13.59 9.76
N LEU A 276 -13.32 -14.68 9.75
CA LEU A 276 -14.52 -14.85 8.95
C LEU A 276 -15.65 -13.89 9.36
N ALA A 277 -15.78 -13.61 10.67
CA ALA A 277 -16.72 -12.60 11.15
C ALA A 277 -16.40 -11.20 10.63
N ARG A 278 -15.11 -10.87 10.45
CA ARG A 278 -14.68 -9.60 9.85
C ARG A 278 -14.88 -9.57 8.36
N GLU A 279 -14.55 -10.66 7.70
CA GLU A 279 -14.70 -10.80 6.26
C GLU A 279 -16.14 -10.48 5.83
N ARG A 280 -17.15 -10.98 6.55
CA ARG A 280 -18.57 -10.68 6.27
C ARG A 280 -18.87 -9.18 6.26
N MET A 281 -18.21 -8.39 7.10
CA MET A 281 -18.38 -6.93 7.15
C MET A 281 -17.76 -6.21 5.97
N LEU A 282 -16.77 -6.84 5.29
CA LEU A 282 -16.10 -6.26 4.13
C LEU A 282 -16.90 -6.43 2.82
N ASN A 283 -18.13 -6.95 2.88
CA ASN A 283 -18.97 -7.21 1.70
C ASN A 283 -20.23 -6.33 1.68
N GLY A 284 -20.24 -5.22 2.43
CA GLY A 284 -21.43 -4.37 2.61
C GLY A 284 -21.84 -3.57 1.38
N SER A 285 -20.88 -3.14 0.58
CA SER A 285 -21.08 -2.31 -0.62
C SER A 285 -20.42 -2.93 -1.84
N VAL A 286 -20.74 -2.41 -3.04
CA VAL A 286 -20.03 -2.69 -4.29
C VAL A 286 -19.24 -1.45 -4.70
N ASP A 287 -17.97 -1.62 -5.04
CA ASP A 287 -17.11 -0.57 -5.57
C ASP A 287 -16.35 -1.08 -6.81
N GLU A 288 -16.58 -0.40 -7.92
CA GLU A 288 -15.98 -0.70 -9.23
C GLU A 288 -15.09 0.44 -9.74
N THR A 289 -14.74 1.40 -8.90
CA THR A 289 -13.98 2.61 -9.27
C THR A 289 -12.66 2.28 -9.97
N VAL A 290 -11.99 1.21 -9.58
CA VAL A 290 -10.70 0.80 -10.16
C VAL A 290 -10.83 0.12 -11.52
N ILE A 291 -11.98 -0.49 -11.84
CA ILE A 291 -12.17 -1.37 -13.03
C ILE A 291 -11.85 -0.63 -14.35
N PRO A 292 -12.41 0.57 -14.63
CA PRO A 292 -12.08 1.29 -15.87
C PRO A 292 -10.59 1.62 -16.00
N ILE A 293 -9.92 1.92 -14.87
CA ILE A 293 -8.49 2.22 -14.81
C ILE A 293 -7.70 0.96 -15.14
N TRP A 294 -8.01 -0.15 -14.49
CA TRP A 294 -7.37 -1.44 -14.73
C TRP A 294 -7.51 -1.87 -16.19
N ARG A 295 -8.72 -1.86 -16.75
CA ARG A 295 -8.96 -2.26 -18.15
C ARG A 295 -8.16 -1.46 -19.15
N ARG A 296 -8.01 -0.15 -18.94
CA ARG A 296 -7.16 0.69 -19.77
C ARG A 296 -5.69 0.28 -19.66
N ILE A 297 -5.20 0.02 -18.44
CA ILE A 297 -3.81 -0.40 -18.18
C ILE A 297 -3.54 -1.76 -18.80
N ALA A 298 -4.41 -2.74 -18.59
CA ALA A 298 -4.26 -4.10 -19.12
C ALA A 298 -4.24 -4.09 -20.66
N ALA A 299 -5.17 -3.35 -21.29
CA ALA A 299 -5.20 -3.23 -22.76
C ALA A 299 -3.91 -2.59 -23.32
N GLN A 300 -3.33 -1.61 -22.62
CA GLN A 300 -2.05 -1.02 -23.02
C GLN A 300 -0.90 -2.02 -22.88
N ALA A 301 -0.84 -2.75 -21.79
CA ALA A 301 0.20 -3.76 -21.54
C ALA A 301 0.17 -4.88 -22.59
N ASP A 302 -1.02 -5.37 -22.95
CA ASP A 302 -1.20 -6.39 -24.00
C ASP A 302 -0.73 -5.86 -25.36
N TYR A 303 -1.06 -4.61 -25.70
CA TYR A 303 -0.61 -3.95 -26.92
C TYR A 303 0.91 -3.84 -26.99
N ASP A 304 1.56 -3.41 -25.90
CA ASP A 304 3.02 -3.24 -25.85
C ASP A 304 3.74 -4.60 -25.93
N GLN A 305 3.19 -5.63 -25.30
CA GLN A 305 3.72 -7.00 -25.37
C GLN A 305 3.61 -7.57 -26.79
N ALA A 306 2.51 -7.31 -27.49
CA ALA A 306 2.33 -7.75 -28.88
C ALA A 306 3.31 -7.11 -29.85
N ARG A 307 3.76 -5.88 -29.60
CA ARG A 307 4.74 -5.15 -30.43
C ARG A 307 6.20 -5.54 -30.17
N SER A 308 6.46 -6.18 -29.03
CA SER A 308 7.82 -6.59 -28.62
C SER A 308 8.22 -7.99 -29.10
N LYS A 309 7.27 -8.72 -29.71
CA LYS A 309 7.44 -10.02 -30.37
C LYS A 309 7.67 -9.83 -31.88
#